data_38de72f31486cafe1c4564a12d816ea1
#
_entry.id   38de72f31486cafe1c4564a12d816ea1
#
_cell.length_a   1.000
_cell.length_b   1.000
_cell.length_c   1.000
_cell.angle_alpha   90.00
_cell.angle_beta   90.00
_cell.angle_gamma   90.00
#
_symmetry.space_group_name_H-M   'P 1'
#
loop_
_entity.id
_entity.type
_entity.pdbx_description
1 polymer ?
#
loop_
_entity_poly.entity_id
_entity_poly.type
_entity_poly.pdbx_seq_one_letter_code
_entity_poly.pdbx_strand_id
1 'polypeptide(L)'
;VQLAPYVANDEEAAPTGYYGSGMFVMWGRPEKMGPYADSTSKHRSCRSVFQRQSEICGTCHDVSNPAVGDLAPGNGAQVPLEPGTFSGVPGSPVETKAAFRNFPFQYGIVERTFSEHKASLLAATRVADYPGLPAELHAGAIEATYESALVAGQGGDYEDGTPRSFTCQGCHLRPVTGRGCNKGSELRQDLPLHDLTGGNDWIPDAILWLDARGLLRIGGGLTATQKDALLDGKARAQRRLTEAASLTVTGNRLRVVNLTGHKLISGYPEGRRMWLNVKWFDVAGSVLREDGEYGLLEVSLDGRPVLVETLLDLDDPFARVYEAHYALTQAWAQRLLDLGKPAGLALGYDRVTGAVTATLGELAAKPAGSYVKTFHFVLNDAVVHDNRIPPYGMSYDEARRRNVLPVPESQFGAPGPGGSFVHWDEVELVPPVGAAWADIGLLYQPTSWEYVQYLYLDNRRENAFLANEGVNLLEA
;
A
#
# COMPACT_ATOMS: atom_id res chain seq x y z
N VAL A 1 -11.44 5.19 30.23
CA VAL A 1 -9.97 5.17 30.25
C VAL A 1 -9.54 4.36 29.05
N GLN A 2 -8.83 5.00 28.14
CA GLN A 2 -8.24 4.31 26.98
C GLN A 2 -6.90 3.74 27.44
N LEU A 3 -6.73 2.43 27.28
CA LEU A 3 -5.42 1.83 27.39
C LEU A 3 -4.63 2.14 26.12
N ALA A 4 -3.37 2.48 26.25
CA ALA A 4 -2.48 2.57 25.10
C ALA A 4 -2.49 1.22 24.38
N PRO A 5 -2.52 1.19 23.05
CA PRO A 5 -2.33 -0.04 22.32
C PRO A 5 -1.00 -0.66 22.71
N TYR A 6 -1.02 -1.94 22.85
CA TYR A 6 0.10 -2.74 23.28
C TYR A 6 0.50 -3.68 22.15
N VAL A 7 1.75 -3.71 21.85
CA VAL A 7 2.31 -4.72 20.96
C VAL A 7 2.71 -5.88 21.84
N ALA A 8 2.01 -7.00 21.69
CA ALA A 8 2.11 -8.14 22.61
C ALA A 8 3.53 -8.70 22.79
N ASN A 9 4.43 -8.22 22.00
CA ASN A 9 5.75 -8.78 21.81
C ASN A 9 6.87 -7.87 22.26
N ASP A 10 6.54 -6.66 22.70
CA ASP A 10 7.48 -5.78 23.35
C ASP A 10 7.47 -6.03 24.84
N GLU A 11 8.63 -6.25 25.42
CA GLU A 11 8.81 -6.28 26.86
C GLU A 11 8.63 -4.89 27.48
N GLU A 12 8.75 -3.86 26.66
CA GLU A 12 8.49 -2.47 27.00
C GLU A 12 7.23 -1.95 26.34
N ALA A 13 6.56 -0.97 26.93
CA ALA A 13 5.40 -0.33 26.35
C ALA A 13 5.76 0.27 24.97
N ALA A 14 5.03 -0.11 23.95
CA ALA A 14 5.25 0.44 22.62
C ALA A 14 5.10 1.96 22.64
N PRO A 15 6.01 2.70 21.98
CA PRO A 15 5.84 4.14 21.81
C PRO A 15 4.50 4.44 21.15
N THR A 16 3.85 5.53 21.56
CA THR A 16 2.57 5.95 21.00
C THR A 16 2.68 6.05 19.46
N GLY A 17 1.77 5.42 18.75
CA GLY A 17 1.72 5.43 17.27
C GLY A 17 2.54 4.33 16.58
N TYR A 18 2.98 3.32 17.32
CA TYR A 18 3.68 2.14 16.78
C TYR A 18 2.80 0.91 16.99
N TYR A 19 2.07 0.56 15.97
CA TYR A 19 1.16 -0.59 15.95
C TYR A 19 1.41 -1.34 14.64
N GLY A 20 0.91 -2.52 14.51
CA GLY A 20 0.99 -3.23 13.25
C GLY A 20 0.81 -4.73 13.41
N SER A 21 0.84 -5.45 12.30
CA SER A 21 0.72 -6.91 12.23
C SER A 21 -0.51 -7.49 12.95
N GLY A 22 -1.61 -6.71 13.03
CA GLY A 22 -2.84 -7.08 13.72
C GLY A 22 -2.76 -7.02 15.26
N MET A 23 -1.73 -6.40 15.81
CA MET A 23 -1.53 -6.30 17.26
C MET A 23 -2.39 -5.22 17.87
N PHE A 24 -3.26 -5.57 18.83
CA PHE A 24 -4.07 -4.62 19.59
C PHE A 24 -4.48 -5.19 20.95
N VAL A 25 -4.80 -4.30 21.87
CA VAL A 25 -5.29 -4.69 23.21
C VAL A 25 -6.81 -4.82 23.20
N MET A 26 -7.29 -6.01 23.55
CA MET A 26 -8.71 -6.23 23.79
C MET A 26 -9.16 -5.53 25.07
N TRP A 27 -10.30 -4.83 25.00
CA TRP A 27 -10.84 -4.06 26.13
C TRP A 27 -11.43 -4.96 27.20
N GLY A 28 -11.18 -5.95 27.61
CA GLY A 28 -11.61 -6.87 28.67
C GLY A 28 -12.82 -6.50 29.57
N ARG A 29 -13.65 -5.50 29.19
CA ARG A 29 -14.81 -5.00 29.95
C ARG A 29 -16.06 -4.98 29.08
N PRO A 30 -17.27 -4.98 29.69
CA PRO A 30 -18.53 -5.02 28.94
C PRO A 30 -18.93 -3.69 28.30
N GLU A 31 -18.29 -2.57 28.64
CA GLU A 31 -18.56 -1.27 28.04
C GLU A 31 -18.25 -1.31 26.54
N LYS A 32 -19.14 -0.74 25.73
CA LYS A 32 -18.91 -0.54 24.31
C LYS A 32 -18.11 0.75 24.10
N MET A 33 -17.11 0.69 23.26
CA MET A 33 -16.29 1.85 22.90
C MET A 33 -16.69 2.37 21.52
N GLY A 34 -16.72 3.69 21.38
CA GLY A 34 -17.06 4.37 20.14
C GLY A 34 -16.35 5.73 20.02
N PRO A 35 -16.35 6.32 18.82
CA PRO A 35 -15.66 7.60 18.60
C PRO A 35 -16.37 8.81 19.19
N TYR A 36 -17.66 8.72 19.53
CA TYR A 36 -18.48 9.88 19.89
C TYR A 36 -18.69 10.01 21.40
N ALA A 37 -18.60 11.27 21.89
CA ALA A 37 -18.78 11.60 23.31
C ALA A 37 -20.25 11.68 23.73
N ASP A 38 -21.13 12.05 22.81
CA ASP A 38 -22.58 12.28 23.02
C ASP A 38 -23.44 11.03 22.74
N SER A 39 -22.81 9.87 22.64
CA SER A 39 -23.54 8.62 22.42
C SER A 39 -24.40 8.26 23.64
N THR A 40 -25.73 8.27 23.46
CA THR A 40 -26.68 7.77 24.44
C THR A 40 -27.07 6.34 24.08
N SER A 41 -26.74 5.38 24.91
CA SER A 41 -27.04 3.98 24.66
C SER A 41 -27.69 3.33 25.90
N LYS A 42 -28.47 2.24 25.68
CA LYS A 42 -29.06 1.45 26.77
C LYS A 42 -28.03 0.57 27.50
N HIS A 43 -26.86 0.43 26.97
CA HIS A 43 -25.71 -0.24 27.60
C HIS A 43 -24.64 0.78 27.97
N ARG A 44 -23.75 0.42 28.86
CA ARG A 44 -22.60 1.26 29.22
C ARG A 44 -21.72 1.46 27.98
N SER A 45 -21.42 2.71 27.71
CA SER A 45 -20.54 3.12 26.59
C SER A 45 -19.52 4.15 27.08
N CYS A 46 -18.40 4.21 26.39
CA CYS A 46 -17.40 5.24 26.62
C CYS A 46 -16.78 5.71 25.29
N ARG A 47 -16.39 6.97 25.24
CA ARG A 47 -15.64 7.50 24.12
C ARG A 47 -14.22 6.90 24.11
N SER A 48 -13.79 6.51 22.93
CA SER A 48 -12.42 6.08 22.67
C SER A 48 -11.75 7.02 21.66
N VAL A 49 -10.73 7.75 22.10
CA VAL A 49 -9.91 8.60 21.22
C VAL A 49 -9.21 7.76 20.16
N PHE A 50 -8.80 6.54 20.48
CA PHE A 50 -8.19 5.60 19.56
C PHE A 50 -9.03 5.37 18.29
N GLN A 51 -10.38 5.35 18.41
CA GLN A 51 -11.26 5.19 17.25
C GLN A 51 -11.39 6.45 16.37
N ARG A 52 -10.88 7.59 16.83
CA ARG A 52 -10.78 8.83 16.05
C ARG A 52 -9.43 9.03 15.40
N GLN A 53 -8.46 8.18 15.72
CA GLN A 53 -7.06 8.30 15.29
C GLN A 53 -6.73 7.23 14.26
N SER A 54 -5.73 7.51 13.40
CA SER A 54 -5.23 6.57 12.40
C SER A 54 -4.67 5.28 13.00
N GLU A 55 -4.35 5.30 14.30
CA GLU A 55 -3.80 4.19 15.09
C GLU A 55 -4.69 2.94 15.03
N ILE A 56 -6.01 3.10 15.00
CA ILE A 56 -6.91 1.93 14.85
C ILE A 56 -6.70 1.22 13.53
N CYS A 57 -6.44 1.97 12.45
CA CYS A 57 -6.14 1.40 11.14
C CYS A 57 -4.72 0.83 11.10
N GLY A 58 -3.79 1.52 11.76
CA GLY A 58 -2.39 1.10 11.90
C GLY A 58 -2.20 -0.26 12.56
N THR A 59 -3.17 -0.73 13.35
CA THR A 59 -3.11 -2.09 13.92
C THR A 59 -3.06 -3.18 12.86
N CYS A 60 -3.63 -2.94 11.67
CA CYS A 60 -3.66 -3.88 10.56
C CYS A 60 -2.88 -3.37 9.34
N HIS A 61 -2.83 -2.05 9.12
CA HIS A 61 -2.20 -1.44 7.94
C HIS A 61 -0.76 -1.00 8.20
N ASP A 62 0.00 -1.84 8.88
CA ASP A 62 1.45 -1.71 9.12
C ASP A 62 2.00 -3.10 9.42
N VAL A 63 2.09 -3.93 8.38
CA VAL A 63 2.36 -5.35 8.50
C VAL A 63 3.82 -5.64 8.23
N SER A 64 4.43 -6.37 9.16
CA SER A 64 5.78 -6.92 9.06
C SER A 64 5.75 -8.43 8.98
N ASN A 65 6.72 -8.99 8.31
CA ASN A 65 6.87 -10.43 8.20
C ASN A 65 7.83 -10.96 9.28
N PRO A 66 7.33 -11.64 10.32
CA PRO A 66 8.18 -12.14 11.38
C PRO A 66 9.13 -13.28 10.95
N ALA A 67 8.87 -13.91 9.80
CA ALA A 67 9.70 -15.02 9.34
C ALA A 67 11.14 -14.60 8.99
N VAL A 68 11.34 -13.35 8.56
CA VAL A 68 12.66 -12.80 8.26
C VAL A 68 13.28 -12.06 9.45
N GLY A 69 12.58 -11.91 10.56
CA GLY A 69 13.01 -11.14 11.71
C GLY A 69 14.37 -11.56 12.26
N ASP A 70 14.39 -12.54 13.17
CA ASP A 70 15.62 -13.02 13.80
C ASP A 70 16.57 -13.75 12.85
N LEU A 71 16.06 -14.24 11.74
CA LEU A 71 16.79 -15.14 10.86
C LEU A 71 17.47 -14.40 9.70
N ALA A 72 16.98 -13.22 9.34
CA ALA A 72 17.51 -12.43 8.23
C ALA A 72 18.52 -11.37 8.70
N PRO A 73 19.54 -11.03 7.89
CA PRO A 73 20.43 -9.92 8.15
C PRO A 73 19.64 -8.62 8.31
N GLY A 74 19.97 -7.84 9.36
CA GLY A 74 19.29 -6.57 9.64
C GLY A 74 17.80 -6.68 9.90
N ASN A 75 17.26 -7.88 10.10
CA ASN A 75 15.82 -8.15 10.22
C ASN A 75 15.01 -7.57 9.04
N GLY A 76 15.55 -7.59 7.83
CA GLY A 76 14.93 -6.99 6.66
C GLY A 76 14.89 -5.46 6.69
N ALA A 77 15.73 -4.80 7.49
CA ALA A 77 15.83 -3.34 7.52
C ALA A 77 16.39 -2.79 6.21
N GLN A 78 15.98 -1.56 5.86
CA GLN A 78 16.54 -0.86 4.70
C GLN A 78 18.02 -0.49 4.89
N VAL A 79 18.45 -0.29 6.13
CA VAL A 79 19.85 -0.05 6.46
C VAL A 79 20.56 -1.41 6.60
N PRO A 80 21.40 -1.80 5.67
CA PRO A 80 22.07 -3.09 5.71
C PRO A 80 23.01 -3.17 6.92
N LEU A 81 23.02 -4.33 7.57
CA LEU A 81 24.08 -4.72 8.48
C LEU A 81 25.30 -5.21 7.66
N GLU A 82 26.43 -5.36 8.34
CA GLU A 82 27.58 -6.02 7.73
C GLU A 82 27.20 -7.41 7.22
N PRO A 83 27.70 -7.84 6.04
CA PRO A 83 27.39 -9.15 5.48
C PRO A 83 27.60 -10.30 6.49
N GLY A 84 26.61 -11.18 6.60
CA GLY A 84 26.66 -12.32 7.51
C GLY A 84 26.33 -12.00 8.97
N THR A 85 25.99 -10.76 9.33
CA THR A 85 25.50 -10.43 10.66
C THR A 85 23.98 -10.60 10.76
N PHE A 86 23.52 -11.00 11.95
CA PHE A 86 22.10 -11.20 12.25
C PHE A 86 21.79 -10.46 13.55
N SER A 87 20.62 -9.86 13.63
CA SER A 87 20.19 -9.11 14.83
C SER A 87 19.66 -10.01 15.94
N GLY A 88 19.34 -11.25 15.63
CA GLY A 88 18.90 -12.27 16.59
C GLY A 88 19.79 -13.50 16.61
N VAL A 89 19.39 -14.50 17.38
CA VAL A 89 20.05 -15.82 17.41
C VAL A 89 19.41 -16.69 16.34
N PRO A 90 20.14 -17.08 15.30
CA PRO A 90 19.62 -17.93 14.24
C PRO A 90 19.00 -19.24 14.77
N GLY A 91 17.81 -19.59 14.27
CA GLY A 91 17.08 -20.78 14.70
C GLY A 91 16.29 -20.65 16.01
N SER A 92 16.31 -19.49 16.65
CA SER A 92 15.47 -19.26 17.81
C SER A 92 14.01 -19.06 17.42
N PRO A 93 13.05 -19.43 18.30
CA PRO A 93 11.64 -19.14 18.07
C PRO A 93 11.39 -17.65 17.88
N VAL A 94 10.56 -17.30 16.90
CA VAL A 94 10.20 -15.90 16.56
C VAL A 94 9.44 -15.23 17.72
N GLU A 95 8.63 -15.98 18.45
CA GLU A 95 7.85 -15.52 19.58
C GLU A 95 8.67 -14.97 20.74
N THR A 96 9.96 -15.27 20.79
CA THR A 96 10.86 -14.80 21.84
C THR A 96 11.84 -13.73 21.38
N LYS A 97 11.74 -13.28 20.12
CA LYS A 97 12.81 -12.56 19.45
C LYS A 97 12.36 -11.32 18.66
N ALA A 98 12.85 -11.22 17.47
CA ALA A 98 12.88 -10.06 16.61
C ALA A 98 11.54 -9.37 16.41
N ALA A 99 10.45 -10.10 16.32
CA ALA A 99 9.14 -9.52 16.21
C ALA A 99 8.87 -8.47 17.31
N PHE A 100 9.58 -8.54 18.41
CA PHE A 100 9.39 -7.74 19.61
C PHE A 100 10.49 -6.75 19.87
N ARG A 101 11.74 -7.09 19.58
CA ARG A 101 12.90 -6.20 19.79
C ARG A 101 13.15 -5.29 18.62
N ASN A 102 12.75 -5.71 17.43
CA ASN A 102 12.89 -4.94 16.20
C ASN A 102 11.55 -4.33 15.76
N PHE A 103 10.65 -4.21 16.70
CA PHE A 103 9.35 -3.62 16.50
C PHE A 103 9.44 -2.19 16.00
N PRO A 104 8.52 -1.88 15.10
CA PRO A 104 7.80 -2.79 14.17
C PRO A 104 8.48 -2.83 12.80
N PHE A 105 9.60 -2.13 12.64
CA PHE A 105 10.04 -1.61 11.35
C PHE A 105 11.38 -2.16 10.87
N GLN A 106 11.96 -3.10 11.58
CA GLN A 106 13.33 -3.56 11.30
C GLN A 106 13.41 -4.96 10.71
N TYR A 107 12.32 -5.49 10.20
CA TYR A 107 12.28 -6.78 9.51
C TYR A 107 11.25 -6.75 8.38
N GLY A 108 11.17 -7.77 7.59
CA GLY A 108 10.46 -7.86 6.31
C GLY A 108 9.18 -7.03 6.20
N ILE A 109 9.15 -6.18 5.20
CA ILE A 109 8.02 -5.29 4.95
C ILE A 109 6.99 -6.04 4.12
N VAL A 110 5.74 -6.02 4.58
CA VAL A 110 4.59 -6.44 3.78
C VAL A 110 3.78 -5.22 3.38
N GLU A 111 3.48 -4.35 4.34
CA GLU A 111 2.72 -3.12 4.15
C GLU A 111 3.16 -2.07 5.17
N ARG A 112 3.23 -0.80 4.78
CA ARG A 112 3.64 0.31 5.63
C ARG A 112 2.76 1.56 5.50
N THR A 113 1.50 1.41 5.10
CA THR A 113 0.60 2.54 4.85
C THR A 113 0.46 3.45 6.07
N PHE A 114 0.28 2.88 7.27
CA PHE A 114 0.19 3.66 8.49
C PHE A 114 1.52 4.38 8.82
N SER A 115 2.65 3.71 8.67
CA SER A 115 3.97 4.30 8.88
C SER A 115 4.27 5.42 7.88
N GLU A 116 3.89 5.26 6.61
CA GLU A 116 3.98 6.31 5.59
C GLU A 116 3.14 7.53 5.99
N HIS A 117 1.91 7.30 6.44
CA HIS A 117 1.03 8.37 6.94
C HIS A 117 1.63 9.06 8.17
N LYS A 118 2.08 8.31 9.17
CA LYS A 118 2.66 8.89 10.40
C LYS A 118 3.97 9.63 10.17
N ALA A 119 4.70 9.33 9.09
CA ALA A 119 5.86 10.10 8.68
C ALA A 119 5.49 11.41 7.96
N SER A 120 4.25 11.58 7.52
CA SER A 120 3.76 12.77 6.83
C SER A 120 3.38 13.90 7.79
N LEU A 121 3.45 15.14 7.30
CA LEU A 121 2.97 16.29 8.05
C LEU A 121 1.44 16.28 8.17
N LEU A 122 0.71 15.69 7.20
CA LEU A 122 -0.75 15.57 7.24
C LEU A 122 -1.24 14.85 8.49
N ALA A 123 -0.52 13.85 8.99
CA ALA A 123 -0.91 13.12 10.21
C ALA A 123 -1.03 14.03 11.45
N ALA A 124 -0.30 15.14 11.48
CA ALA A 124 -0.33 16.14 12.54
C ALA A 124 -1.13 17.41 12.18
N THR A 125 -1.47 17.59 10.91
CA THR A 125 -2.21 18.76 10.43
C THR A 125 -3.69 18.67 10.82
N ARG A 126 -4.23 19.72 11.41
CA ARG A 126 -5.68 19.80 11.67
C ARG A 126 -6.43 19.99 10.36
N VAL A 127 -7.60 19.37 10.24
CA VAL A 127 -8.47 19.53 9.07
C VAL A 127 -8.88 21.01 8.91
N ALA A 128 -9.11 21.72 10.02
CA ALA A 128 -9.42 23.16 10.02
C ALA A 128 -8.29 24.04 9.43
N ASP A 129 -7.05 23.54 9.42
CA ASP A 129 -5.89 24.30 8.91
C ASP A 129 -5.69 24.07 7.39
N TYR A 130 -6.55 23.32 6.73
CA TYR A 130 -6.50 23.05 5.28
C TYR A 130 -6.31 24.31 4.42
N PRO A 131 -6.98 25.45 4.68
CA PRO A 131 -6.79 26.66 3.85
C PRO A 131 -5.35 27.21 3.89
N GLY A 132 -4.55 26.80 4.86
CA GLY A 132 -3.13 27.18 4.98
C GLY A 132 -2.16 26.20 4.32
N LEU A 133 -2.64 25.08 3.76
CA LEU A 133 -1.80 24.15 3.01
C LEU A 133 -1.32 24.76 1.68
N PRO A 134 -0.24 24.24 1.08
CA PRO A 134 0.16 24.60 -0.28
C PRO A 134 -0.98 24.48 -1.28
N ALA A 135 -1.04 25.40 -2.23
CA ALA A 135 -2.16 25.50 -3.18
C ALA A 135 -2.38 24.22 -4.02
N GLU A 136 -1.30 23.50 -4.33
CA GLU A 136 -1.35 22.23 -5.06
C GLU A 136 -2.04 21.10 -4.29
N LEU A 137 -2.21 21.25 -2.97
CA LEU A 137 -2.95 20.30 -2.12
C LEU A 137 -4.43 20.68 -1.95
N HIS A 138 -4.86 21.80 -2.53
CA HIS A 138 -6.27 22.21 -2.51
C HIS A 138 -7.06 21.49 -3.60
N ALA A 139 -7.03 20.15 -3.54
CA ALA A 139 -7.68 19.27 -4.50
C ALA A 139 -7.84 17.84 -3.93
N GLY A 140 -8.64 17.04 -4.60
CA GLY A 140 -8.74 15.60 -4.46
C GLY A 140 -9.12 15.12 -3.06
N ALA A 141 -8.47 14.06 -2.58
CA ALA A 141 -8.84 13.42 -1.33
C ALA A 141 -8.63 14.30 -0.09
N ILE A 142 -7.65 15.21 -0.13
CA ILE A 142 -7.37 16.15 0.98
C ILE A 142 -8.50 17.17 1.08
N GLU A 143 -8.90 17.80 -0.05
CA GLU A 143 -10.01 18.74 -0.13
C GLU A 143 -11.33 18.08 0.28
N ALA A 144 -11.64 16.91 -0.28
CA ALA A 144 -12.85 16.16 0.05
C ALA A 144 -12.96 15.84 1.55
N THR A 145 -11.83 15.55 2.20
CA THR A 145 -11.79 15.32 3.66
C THR A 145 -12.10 16.61 4.44
N TYR A 146 -11.57 17.74 4.01
CA TYR A 146 -11.86 19.04 4.62
C TYR A 146 -13.34 19.42 4.48
N GLU A 147 -13.89 19.37 3.26
CA GLU A 147 -15.28 19.66 2.99
C GLU A 147 -16.23 18.77 3.79
N SER A 148 -15.92 17.48 3.85
CA SER A 148 -16.65 16.51 4.63
C SER A 148 -16.66 16.82 6.12
N ALA A 149 -15.55 17.30 6.67
CA ALA A 149 -15.46 17.67 8.07
C ALA A 149 -16.24 18.97 8.40
N LEU A 150 -16.33 19.91 7.46
CA LEU A 150 -17.09 21.15 7.64
C LEU A 150 -18.59 20.93 7.82
N VAL A 151 -19.17 19.87 7.22
CA VAL A 151 -20.61 19.60 7.35
C VAL A 151 -21.04 19.23 8.77
N ALA A 152 -20.10 18.83 9.63
CA ALA A 152 -20.35 18.61 11.06
C ALA A 152 -20.68 19.91 11.83
N GLY A 153 -20.41 21.10 11.23
CA GLY A 153 -20.76 22.39 11.79
C GLY A 153 -19.84 22.91 12.91
N GLN A 154 -18.67 22.25 13.12
CA GLN A 154 -17.68 22.61 14.15
C GLN A 154 -16.38 23.19 13.55
N GLY A 155 -16.44 23.80 12.36
CA GLY A 155 -15.29 24.36 11.67
C GLY A 155 -14.21 23.33 11.28
N GLY A 156 -14.60 22.06 11.13
CA GLY A 156 -13.70 20.96 10.84
C GLY A 156 -13.31 20.11 12.05
N ASP A 157 -13.63 20.54 13.27
CA ASP A 157 -13.39 19.76 14.49
C ASP A 157 -14.54 18.75 14.76
N TYR A 158 -14.37 17.89 15.75
CA TYR A 158 -15.39 16.93 16.16
C TYR A 158 -16.54 17.59 16.92
N GLU A 159 -17.66 16.88 17.07
CA GLU A 159 -18.91 17.35 17.74
C GLU A 159 -18.70 17.88 19.16
N ASP A 160 -17.67 17.42 19.85
CA ASP A 160 -17.31 17.85 21.21
C ASP A 160 -16.23 18.95 21.24
N GLY A 161 -15.90 19.54 20.09
CA GLY A 161 -14.89 20.59 19.94
C GLY A 161 -13.44 20.09 20.03
N THR A 162 -13.21 18.77 20.08
CA THR A 162 -11.84 18.27 19.99
C THR A 162 -11.29 18.40 18.57
N PRO A 163 -10.00 18.79 18.41
CA PRO A 163 -9.39 18.91 17.10
C PRO A 163 -9.47 17.63 16.28
N ARG A 164 -9.80 17.76 15.00
CA ARG A 164 -9.76 16.69 14.01
C ARG A 164 -8.55 16.89 13.11
N SER A 165 -7.64 15.92 13.07
CA SER A 165 -6.53 15.87 12.11
C SER A 165 -6.94 15.08 10.88
N PHE A 166 -6.14 15.18 9.80
CA PHE A 166 -6.26 14.28 8.66
C PHE A 166 -5.92 12.87 9.10
N THR A 167 -6.89 11.98 9.06
CA THR A 167 -6.78 10.58 9.51
C THR A 167 -7.25 9.63 8.42
N CYS A 168 -6.90 8.35 8.55
CA CYS A 168 -7.36 7.31 7.63
C CYS A 168 -8.88 7.30 7.49
N GLN A 169 -9.61 7.48 8.60
CA GLN A 169 -11.07 7.50 8.62
C GLN A 169 -11.64 8.66 7.79
N GLY A 170 -10.99 9.84 7.82
CA GLY A 170 -11.44 11.01 7.06
C GLY A 170 -11.47 10.79 5.56
N CYS A 171 -10.49 10.03 5.05
CA CYS A 171 -10.40 9.72 3.62
C CYS A 171 -11.14 8.43 3.23
N HIS A 172 -11.13 7.39 4.08
CA HIS A 172 -11.58 6.04 3.71
C HIS A 172 -12.96 5.65 4.22
N LEU A 173 -13.57 6.44 5.11
CA LEU A 173 -14.93 6.24 5.60
C LEU A 173 -15.83 7.37 5.11
N ARG A 174 -16.64 7.07 4.10
CA ARG A 174 -17.53 8.07 3.49
C ARG A 174 -18.52 8.64 4.50
N PRO A 175 -18.62 9.97 4.66
CA PRO A 175 -19.57 10.61 5.54
C PRO A 175 -20.99 10.54 4.96
N VAL A 176 -21.96 10.30 5.82
CA VAL A 176 -23.39 10.36 5.47
C VAL A 176 -24.18 11.01 6.59
N THR A 177 -25.35 11.56 6.27
CA THR A 177 -26.32 12.00 7.28
C THR A 177 -27.05 10.77 7.81
N GLY A 178 -26.91 10.49 9.09
CA GLY A 178 -27.51 9.31 9.68
C GLY A 178 -27.35 9.22 11.20
N ARG A 179 -27.86 8.13 11.74
CA ARG A 179 -27.72 7.79 13.16
C ARG A 179 -26.88 6.53 13.30
N GLY A 180 -25.92 6.53 14.20
CA GLY A 180 -25.01 5.40 14.44
C GLY A 180 -25.70 4.15 15.01
N CYS A 181 -26.93 4.27 15.51
CA CYS A 181 -27.78 3.14 15.90
C CYS A 181 -29.28 3.52 15.88
N ASN A 182 -30.13 2.51 15.96
CA ASN A 182 -31.58 2.70 15.94
C ASN A 182 -32.20 2.98 17.33
N LYS A 183 -31.40 3.23 18.36
CA LYS A 183 -31.84 3.36 19.75
C LYS A 183 -31.59 4.75 20.35
N GLY A 184 -31.84 5.81 19.58
CA GLY A 184 -31.82 7.18 20.10
C GLY A 184 -30.45 7.85 20.06
N SER A 185 -29.54 7.44 19.15
CA SER A 185 -28.32 8.18 18.90
C SER A 185 -28.59 9.51 18.20
N GLU A 186 -27.68 10.45 18.35
CA GLU A 186 -27.75 11.76 17.67
C GLU A 186 -27.71 11.61 16.14
N LEU A 187 -28.41 12.49 15.45
CA LEU A 187 -28.32 12.63 14.00
C LEU A 187 -27.01 13.35 13.66
N ARG A 188 -26.18 12.71 12.84
CA ARG A 188 -24.90 13.29 12.38
C ARG A 188 -24.96 13.53 10.88
N GLN A 189 -24.29 14.57 10.44
CA GLN A 189 -24.11 14.84 9.02
C GLN A 189 -22.81 14.21 8.48
N ASP A 190 -21.89 13.89 9.35
CA ASP A 190 -20.58 13.29 9.06
C ASP A 190 -20.45 11.87 9.63
N LEU A 191 -21.55 11.11 9.73
CA LEU A 191 -21.48 9.73 10.20
C LEU A 191 -20.63 8.88 9.25
N PRO A 192 -19.49 8.33 9.70
CA PRO A 192 -18.63 7.55 8.84
C PRO A 192 -19.21 6.17 8.55
N LEU A 193 -19.36 5.84 7.28
CA LEU A 193 -19.69 4.48 6.86
C LEU A 193 -18.42 3.62 6.82
N HIS A 194 -18.55 2.37 7.18
CA HIS A 194 -17.45 1.40 7.14
C HIS A 194 -17.24 0.87 5.70
N ASP A 195 -17.17 1.78 4.74
CA ASP A 195 -16.91 1.46 3.34
C ASP A 195 -15.48 0.96 3.14
N LEU A 196 -14.52 1.52 3.88
CA LEU A 196 -13.08 1.22 3.82
C LEU A 196 -12.53 1.28 2.39
N THR A 197 -13.03 2.22 1.59
CA THR A 197 -12.76 2.30 0.16
C THR A 197 -11.33 2.76 -0.09
N GLY A 198 -10.55 1.94 -0.79
CA GLY A 198 -9.22 2.26 -1.32
C GLY A 198 -9.19 2.17 -2.85
N GLY A 199 -8.02 1.85 -3.42
CA GLY A 199 -7.81 1.75 -4.87
C GLY A 199 -8.02 0.35 -5.47
N ASN A 200 -8.61 -0.60 -4.76
CA ASN A 200 -8.82 -1.97 -5.26
C ASN A 200 -10.14 -2.07 -6.04
N ASP A 201 -10.20 -1.48 -7.21
CA ASP A 201 -11.42 -1.49 -8.04
C ASP A 201 -11.67 -2.82 -8.77
N TRP A 202 -10.68 -3.69 -8.89
CA TRP A 202 -10.79 -5.00 -9.51
C TRP A 202 -11.33 -6.10 -8.58
N ILE A 203 -11.13 -5.98 -7.25
CA ILE A 203 -11.58 -6.98 -6.28
C ILE A 203 -13.07 -7.29 -6.37
N PRO A 204 -13.98 -6.31 -6.54
CA PRO A 204 -15.40 -6.60 -6.76
C PRO A 204 -15.65 -7.51 -7.97
N ASP A 205 -14.95 -7.30 -9.07
CA ASP A 205 -15.09 -8.15 -10.27
C ASP A 205 -14.59 -9.56 -10.01
N ALA A 206 -13.45 -9.72 -9.34
CA ALA A 206 -12.93 -11.03 -8.96
C ALA A 206 -13.90 -11.78 -8.02
N ILE A 207 -14.52 -11.10 -7.06
CA ILE A 207 -15.54 -11.70 -6.19
C ILE A 207 -16.77 -12.13 -6.99
N LEU A 208 -17.24 -11.29 -7.91
CA LEU A 208 -18.38 -11.63 -8.77
C LEU A 208 -18.06 -12.80 -9.71
N TRP A 209 -16.83 -12.87 -10.23
CA TRP A 209 -16.34 -13.96 -11.05
C TRP A 209 -16.33 -15.30 -10.28
N LEU A 210 -15.83 -15.30 -9.02
CA LEU A 210 -15.86 -16.44 -8.12
C LEU A 210 -17.29 -16.88 -7.78
N ASP A 211 -18.19 -15.91 -7.51
CA ASP A 211 -19.59 -16.18 -7.21
C ASP A 211 -20.30 -16.87 -8.39
N ALA A 212 -20.09 -16.36 -9.60
CA ALA A 212 -20.71 -16.92 -10.80
C ALA A 212 -20.27 -18.38 -11.09
N ARG A 213 -19.12 -18.80 -10.54
CA ARG A 213 -18.58 -20.17 -10.67
C ARG A 213 -18.81 -21.06 -9.42
N GLY A 214 -19.47 -20.52 -8.39
CA GLY A 214 -19.69 -21.24 -7.13
C GLY A 214 -18.37 -21.48 -6.34
N LEU A 215 -17.34 -20.66 -6.55
CA LEU A 215 -16.02 -20.79 -5.94
C LEU A 215 -15.84 -19.94 -4.69
N LEU A 216 -16.84 -19.10 -4.32
CA LEU A 216 -16.78 -18.36 -3.06
C LEU A 216 -16.76 -19.31 -1.88
N ARG A 217 -15.82 -19.09 -0.96
CA ARG A 217 -15.63 -19.92 0.22
C ARG A 217 -16.53 -19.54 1.39
N ILE A 218 -17.26 -18.43 1.28
CA ILE A 218 -18.12 -17.88 2.33
C ILE A 218 -19.58 -18.07 1.92
N GLY A 219 -20.20 -19.15 2.37
CA GLY A 219 -21.63 -19.38 2.25
C GLY A 219 -22.14 -19.66 0.83
N GLY A 220 -23.43 -19.66 0.60
CA GLY A 220 -24.11 -20.15 -0.58
C GLY A 220 -24.35 -19.16 -1.72
N GLY A 221 -23.37 -18.32 -2.02
CA GLY A 221 -23.48 -17.32 -3.11
C GLY A 221 -23.96 -15.95 -2.66
N LEU A 222 -23.81 -14.95 -3.54
CA LEU A 222 -24.17 -13.57 -3.28
C LEU A 222 -25.63 -13.28 -3.60
N THR A 223 -26.30 -12.56 -2.73
CA THR A 223 -27.62 -11.97 -3.02
C THR A 223 -27.49 -10.81 -4.01
N ALA A 224 -28.60 -10.43 -4.65
CA ALA A 224 -28.64 -9.27 -5.54
C ALA A 224 -28.12 -7.99 -4.85
N THR A 225 -28.57 -7.72 -3.62
CA THR A 225 -28.14 -6.56 -2.84
C THR A 225 -26.62 -6.57 -2.56
N GLN A 226 -26.02 -7.74 -2.34
CA GLN A 226 -24.57 -7.85 -2.14
C GLN A 226 -23.79 -7.57 -3.44
N LYS A 227 -24.34 -8.04 -4.59
CA LYS A 227 -23.76 -7.74 -5.91
C LYS A 227 -23.83 -6.24 -6.22
N ASP A 228 -24.97 -5.61 -5.97
CA ASP A 228 -25.12 -4.16 -6.14
C ASP A 228 -24.14 -3.39 -5.25
N ALA A 229 -23.98 -3.82 -3.99
CA ALA A 229 -23.02 -3.20 -3.06
C ALA A 229 -21.55 -3.34 -3.53
N LEU A 230 -21.19 -4.45 -4.17
CA LEU A 230 -19.84 -4.64 -4.76
C LEU A 230 -19.64 -3.68 -5.94
N LEU A 231 -20.62 -3.54 -6.84
CA LEU A 231 -20.55 -2.61 -7.96
C LEU A 231 -20.47 -1.16 -7.50
N ASP A 232 -21.26 -0.79 -6.50
CA ASP A 232 -21.14 0.52 -5.85
C ASP A 232 -19.76 0.73 -5.21
N GLY A 233 -19.18 -0.33 -4.63
CA GLY A 233 -17.83 -0.36 -4.08
C GLY A 233 -16.77 -0.09 -5.15
N LYS A 234 -16.88 -0.75 -6.31
CA LYS A 234 -16.02 -0.52 -7.46
C LYS A 234 -16.08 0.94 -7.93
N ALA A 235 -17.28 1.49 -8.12
CA ALA A 235 -17.45 2.88 -8.52
C ALA A 235 -16.86 3.88 -7.52
N ARG A 236 -16.92 3.56 -6.21
CA ARG A 236 -16.26 4.38 -5.18
C ARG A 236 -14.74 4.28 -5.26
N ALA A 237 -14.18 3.08 -5.46
CA ALA A 237 -12.74 2.89 -5.61
C ALA A 237 -12.20 3.67 -6.82
N GLN A 238 -12.88 3.62 -7.95
CA GLN A 238 -12.51 4.39 -9.15
C GLN A 238 -12.50 5.90 -8.88
N ARG A 239 -13.50 6.43 -8.18
CA ARG A 239 -13.48 7.85 -7.76
C ARG A 239 -12.29 8.18 -6.87
N ARG A 240 -11.97 7.31 -5.88
CA ARG A 240 -10.79 7.51 -5.02
C ARG A 240 -9.48 7.54 -5.79
N LEU A 241 -9.36 6.73 -6.82
CA LEU A 241 -8.18 6.76 -7.71
C LEU A 241 -8.07 8.10 -8.44
N THR A 242 -9.17 8.67 -8.93
CA THR A 242 -9.14 10.00 -9.60
C THR A 242 -8.84 11.15 -8.62
N GLU A 243 -9.11 10.98 -7.34
CA GLU A 243 -8.85 11.97 -6.28
C GLU A 243 -7.44 11.84 -5.68
N ALA A 244 -6.66 10.80 -6.06
CA ALA A 244 -5.40 10.48 -5.39
C ALA A 244 -4.21 11.32 -5.86
N ALA A 245 -4.28 11.90 -7.06
CA ALA A 245 -3.20 12.68 -7.64
C ALA A 245 -3.74 13.80 -8.54
N SER A 246 -2.89 14.80 -8.76
CA SER A 246 -3.12 15.80 -9.83
C SER A 246 -1.93 15.85 -10.79
N LEU A 247 -2.23 16.19 -12.05
CA LEU A 247 -1.25 16.38 -13.11
C LEU A 247 -1.27 17.84 -13.56
N THR A 248 -0.10 18.44 -13.63
CA THR A 248 0.05 19.82 -14.13
C THR A 248 1.19 19.90 -15.11
N VAL A 249 0.94 20.45 -16.29
CA VAL A 249 1.97 20.66 -17.33
C VAL A 249 2.35 22.12 -17.42
N THR A 250 3.65 22.43 -17.38
CA THR A 250 4.21 23.76 -17.58
C THR A 250 5.37 23.66 -18.58
N GLY A 251 5.16 24.14 -19.78
CA GLY A 251 6.09 23.88 -20.89
C GLY A 251 6.19 22.38 -21.18
N ASN A 252 7.39 21.85 -21.11
CA ASN A 252 7.65 20.42 -21.26
C ASN A 252 7.78 19.67 -19.92
N ARG A 253 7.44 20.29 -18.81
CA ARG A 253 7.50 19.65 -17.49
C ARG A 253 6.11 19.25 -17.05
N LEU A 254 5.96 17.97 -16.76
CA LEU A 254 4.80 17.40 -16.12
C LEU A 254 5.09 17.18 -14.63
N ARG A 255 4.26 17.74 -13.78
CA ARG A 255 4.31 17.49 -12.33
C ARG A 255 3.15 16.59 -11.93
N VAL A 256 3.48 15.52 -11.19
CA VAL A 256 2.53 14.61 -10.54
C VAL A 256 2.55 14.90 -9.05
N VAL A 257 1.44 15.36 -8.49
CA VAL A 257 1.32 15.69 -7.06
C VAL A 257 0.55 14.58 -6.35
N ASN A 258 1.08 14.10 -5.23
CA ASN A 258 0.40 13.16 -4.34
C ASN A 258 -0.62 13.91 -3.47
N LEU A 259 -1.90 13.61 -3.63
CA LEU A 259 -3.03 14.16 -2.87
C LEU A 259 -3.52 13.20 -1.77
N THR A 260 -2.70 12.22 -1.37
CA THR A 260 -3.04 11.25 -0.33
C THR A 260 -2.21 11.46 0.93
N GLY A 261 -2.62 10.85 2.03
CA GLY A 261 -1.90 10.91 3.30
C GLY A 261 -0.76 9.87 3.45
N HIS A 262 -0.44 9.12 2.42
CA HIS A 262 0.57 8.06 2.38
C HIS A 262 1.30 8.09 1.03
N LYS A 263 2.27 7.22 0.79
CA LYS A 263 2.88 7.13 -0.53
C LYS A 263 1.82 6.82 -1.59
N LEU A 264 2.01 7.37 -2.77
CA LEU A 264 1.15 7.15 -3.92
C LEU A 264 1.77 6.06 -4.80
N ILE A 265 1.25 4.89 -4.85
CA ILE A 265 0.15 4.23 -4.15
C ILE A 265 0.63 3.54 -2.87
N SER A 266 -0.30 3.07 -2.01
CA SER A 266 0.03 2.36 -0.78
C SER A 266 -0.86 1.11 -0.60
N GLY A 267 -0.87 0.55 0.60
CA GLY A 267 -1.41 -0.74 0.92
C GLY A 267 -0.35 -1.83 0.76
N TYR A 268 -0.70 -2.96 0.22
CA TYR A 268 0.26 -3.99 -0.19
C TYR A 268 0.90 -3.56 -1.52
N PRO A 269 2.12 -3.00 -1.52
CA PRO A 269 2.63 -2.32 -2.71
C PRO A 269 3.23 -3.26 -3.74
N GLU A 270 3.65 -4.47 -3.35
CA GLU A 270 4.19 -5.44 -4.31
C GLU A 270 3.16 -5.82 -5.37
N GLY A 271 3.57 -5.79 -6.61
CA GLY A 271 2.69 -6.05 -7.73
C GLY A 271 1.75 -4.90 -8.10
N ARG A 272 1.80 -3.76 -7.40
CA ARG A 272 1.09 -2.53 -7.77
C ARG A 272 2.02 -1.58 -8.50
N ARG A 273 1.52 -0.95 -9.54
CA ARG A 273 2.24 0.12 -10.24
C ARG A 273 1.34 1.23 -10.71
N MET A 274 1.90 2.41 -10.80
CA MET A 274 1.35 3.54 -11.55
C MET A 274 2.39 3.97 -12.56
N TRP A 275 1.94 4.52 -13.68
CA TRP A 275 2.87 5.08 -14.65
C TRP A 275 2.22 6.19 -15.46
N LEU A 276 3.06 7.05 -16.01
CA LEU A 276 2.65 8.03 -16.98
C LEU A 276 2.49 7.36 -18.34
N ASN A 277 1.29 7.48 -18.90
CA ASN A 277 1.03 7.17 -20.30
C ASN A 277 0.91 8.50 -21.06
N VAL A 278 1.73 8.69 -22.08
CA VAL A 278 1.74 9.91 -22.89
C VAL A 278 1.59 9.55 -24.36
N LYS A 279 0.43 9.86 -24.92
CA LYS A 279 0.13 9.59 -26.31
C LYS A 279 0.27 10.86 -27.14
N TRP A 280 1.26 10.88 -28.04
CA TRP A 280 1.62 12.02 -28.87
C TRP A 280 0.91 11.97 -30.23
N PHE A 281 0.38 13.10 -30.66
CA PHE A 281 -0.37 13.23 -31.90
C PHE A 281 0.21 14.32 -32.81
N ASP A 282 0.09 14.10 -34.12
CA ASP A 282 0.32 15.12 -35.13
C ASP A 282 -0.86 16.08 -35.27
N VAL A 283 -0.73 17.06 -36.19
CA VAL A 283 -1.81 18.03 -36.47
C VAL A 283 -3.08 17.39 -37.06
N ALA A 284 -2.96 16.20 -37.65
CA ALA A 284 -4.10 15.45 -38.24
C ALA A 284 -4.76 14.53 -37.19
N GLY A 285 -4.21 14.42 -35.97
CA GLY A 285 -4.69 13.52 -34.95
C GLY A 285 -4.18 12.08 -35.07
N SER A 286 -3.17 11.84 -35.88
CA SER A 286 -2.52 10.52 -35.98
C SER A 286 -1.53 10.35 -34.82
N VAL A 287 -1.51 9.17 -34.21
CA VAL A 287 -0.56 8.83 -33.14
C VAL A 287 0.85 8.74 -33.72
N LEU A 288 1.79 9.51 -33.14
CA LEU A 288 3.20 9.47 -33.50
C LEU A 288 4.02 8.55 -32.62
N ARG A 289 3.72 8.56 -31.30
CA ARG A 289 4.37 7.73 -30.28
C ARG A 289 3.46 7.65 -29.05
N GLU A 290 3.50 6.53 -28.38
CA GLU A 290 2.87 6.34 -27.07
C GLU A 290 3.95 5.89 -26.08
N ASP A 291 4.21 6.73 -25.08
CA ASP A 291 5.14 6.44 -23.98
C ASP A 291 4.38 5.74 -22.89
N GLY A 292 4.92 4.67 -22.34
CA GLY A 292 4.20 3.85 -21.34
C GLY A 292 2.93 3.18 -21.91
N GLU A 293 3.04 2.59 -23.08
CA GLU A 293 1.91 1.93 -23.76
C GLU A 293 1.33 0.77 -22.93
N TYR A 294 0.02 0.80 -22.72
CA TYR A 294 -0.74 -0.28 -22.09
C TYR A 294 -1.50 -1.06 -23.16
N GLY A 295 -1.36 -2.38 -23.15
CA GLY A 295 -1.98 -3.21 -24.18
C GLY A 295 -1.83 -4.69 -23.93
N LEU A 296 -2.17 -5.48 -24.96
CA LEU A 296 -2.10 -6.93 -24.94
C LEU A 296 -0.67 -7.41 -25.22
N LEU A 297 -0.10 -8.13 -24.27
CA LEU A 297 1.17 -8.83 -24.39
C LEU A 297 0.91 -10.33 -24.54
N GLU A 298 1.45 -10.95 -25.58
CA GLU A 298 1.46 -12.40 -25.69
C GLU A 298 2.58 -12.99 -24.81
N VAL A 299 2.20 -13.89 -23.91
CA VAL A 299 3.12 -14.52 -22.94
C VAL A 299 2.93 -16.04 -22.98
N SER A 300 3.92 -16.78 -22.48
CA SER A 300 3.85 -18.22 -22.34
C SER A 300 3.62 -18.62 -20.87
N LEU A 301 2.56 -19.37 -20.61
CA LEU A 301 2.33 -20.05 -19.34
C LEU A 301 2.19 -21.55 -19.56
N ASP A 302 3.02 -22.34 -18.88
CA ASP A 302 3.05 -23.81 -19.04
C ASP A 302 3.15 -24.23 -20.51
N GLY A 303 3.90 -23.46 -21.33
CA GLY A 303 4.09 -23.72 -22.76
C GLY A 303 2.88 -23.36 -23.63
N ARG A 304 1.87 -22.66 -23.09
CA ARG A 304 0.70 -22.18 -23.86
C ARG A 304 0.74 -20.67 -24.00
N PRO A 305 0.42 -20.12 -25.19
CA PRO A 305 0.30 -18.68 -25.37
C PRO A 305 -0.96 -18.17 -24.65
N VAL A 306 -0.80 -17.06 -23.93
CA VAL A 306 -1.86 -16.35 -23.23
C VAL A 306 -1.72 -14.86 -23.55
N LEU A 307 -2.81 -14.16 -23.79
CA LEU A 307 -2.82 -12.69 -23.93
C LEU A 307 -3.16 -12.07 -22.57
N VAL A 308 -2.31 -11.13 -22.13
CA VAL A 308 -2.49 -10.42 -20.86
C VAL A 308 -2.43 -8.92 -21.10
N GLU A 309 -3.29 -8.17 -20.43
CA GLU A 309 -3.24 -6.70 -20.46
C GLU A 309 -2.25 -6.18 -19.45
N THR A 310 -1.25 -5.43 -19.91
CA THR A 310 -0.18 -4.90 -19.04
C THR A 310 0.53 -3.71 -19.70
N LEU A 311 1.39 -3.01 -18.96
CA LEU A 311 2.41 -2.11 -19.51
C LEU A 311 3.34 -2.93 -20.41
N LEU A 312 3.40 -2.57 -21.72
CA LEU A 312 4.07 -3.41 -22.72
C LEU A 312 5.59 -3.40 -22.56
N ASP A 313 6.18 -2.23 -22.37
CA ASP A 313 7.62 -2.07 -22.17
C ASP A 313 7.93 -1.47 -20.79
N LEU A 314 8.58 -2.26 -19.93
CA LEU A 314 9.01 -1.82 -18.60
C LEU A 314 10.28 -0.97 -18.62
N ASP A 315 11.02 -1.04 -19.73
CA ASP A 315 12.29 -0.34 -19.95
C ASP A 315 12.11 0.89 -20.86
N ASP A 316 10.88 1.29 -21.17
CA ASP A 316 10.59 2.48 -21.97
C ASP A 316 11.23 3.71 -21.30
N PRO A 317 12.25 4.34 -21.96
CA PRO A 317 12.99 5.45 -21.37
C PRO A 317 12.15 6.73 -21.21
N PHE A 318 10.99 6.80 -21.83
CA PHE A 318 10.08 7.93 -21.75
C PHE A 318 8.93 7.71 -20.76
N ALA A 319 8.69 6.46 -20.34
CA ALA A 319 7.71 6.16 -19.32
C ALA A 319 8.28 6.38 -17.92
N ARG A 320 7.51 7.03 -17.07
CA ARG A 320 7.80 7.13 -15.63
C ARG A 320 6.90 6.15 -14.90
N VAL A 321 7.50 5.09 -14.32
CA VAL A 321 6.81 4.08 -13.53
C VAL A 321 7.05 4.33 -12.05
N TYR A 322 6.01 4.22 -11.23
CA TYR A 322 6.05 4.32 -9.76
C TYR A 322 5.63 2.98 -9.17
N GLU A 323 6.53 2.35 -8.45
CA GLU A 323 6.33 1.02 -7.87
C GLU A 323 7.28 0.77 -6.69
N ALA A 324 7.07 -0.33 -5.96
CA ALA A 324 8.00 -0.82 -4.95
C ALA A 324 8.46 -2.23 -5.29
N HIS A 325 9.75 -2.49 -5.11
CA HIS A 325 10.35 -3.81 -5.26
C HIS A 325 11.11 -4.20 -4.01
N TYR A 326 10.77 -5.36 -3.51
CA TYR A 326 11.48 -6.01 -2.43
C TYR A 326 12.41 -7.08 -3.00
N ALA A 327 13.32 -7.53 -2.18
CA ALA A 327 14.35 -8.47 -2.61
C ALA A 327 14.75 -9.43 -1.51
N LEU A 328 15.34 -10.53 -1.96
CA LEU A 328 16.06 -11.46 -1.14
C LEU A 328 17.56 -11.17 -1.30
N THR A 329 18.27 -11.00 -0.17
CA THR A 329 19.73 -10.80 -0.20
C THR A 329 20.48 -12.12 -0.29
N GLN A 330 21.72 -12.06 -0.80
CA GLN A 330 22.62 -13.23 -0.84
C GLN A 330 22.84 -13.84 0.57
N ALA A 331 23.05 -13.00 1.58
CA ALA A 331 23.27 -13.47 2.95
C ALA A 331 22.05 -14.22 3.50
N TRP A 332 20.84 -13.72 3.22
CA TRP A 332 19.61 -14.39 3.61
C TRP A 332 19.38 -15.68 2.78
N ALA A 333 19.69 -15.66 1.49
CA ALA A 333 19.61 -16.84 0.64
C ALA A 333 20.51 -17.98 1.16
N GLN A 334 21.76 -17.67 1.53
CA GLN A 334 22.64 -18.66 2.16
C GLN A 334 22.03 -19.21 3.46
N ARG A 335 21.47 -18.34 4.30
CA ARG A 335 20.84 -18.75 5.55
C ARG A 335 19.62 -19.67 5.33
N LEU A 336 18.83 -19.40 4.29
CA LEU A 336 17.70 -20.26 3.93
C LEU A 336 18.16 -21.66 3.48
N LEU A 337 19.27 -21.75 2.74
CA LEU A 337 19.89 -23.05 2.41
C LEU A 337 20.33 -23.78 3.67
N ASP A 338 20.98 -23.11 4.61
CA ASP A 338 21.39 -23.68 5.91
C ASP A 338 20.20 -24.19 6.73
N LEU A 339 19.04 -23.55 6.57
CA LEU A 339 17.76 -23.95 7.17
C LEU A 339 17.06 -25.07 6.37
N GLY A 340 17.71 -25.62 5.34
CA GLY A 340 17.20 -26.75 4.56
C GLY A 340 16.19 -26.37 3.48
N LYS A 341 16.10 -25.11 3.07
CA LYS A 341 15.28 -24.75 1.92
C LYS A 341 15.92 -25.22 0.62
N PRO A 342 15.12 -25.64 -0.37
CA PRO A 342 15.66 -26.22 -1.60
C PRO A 342 16.42 -25.19 -2.44
N ALA A 343 17.63 -25.51 -2.89
CA ALA A 343 18.44 -24.64 -3.73
C ALA A 343 17.75 -24.26 -5.06
N GLY A 344 16.88 -25.13 -5.57
CA GLY A 344 16.09 -24.88 -6.78
C GLY A 344 14.82 -24.06 -6.56
N LEU A 345 14.59 -23.48 -5.38
CA LEU A 345 13.46 -22.58 -5.16
C LEU A 345 13.57 -21.40 -6.13
N ALA A 346 12.56 -21.23 -7.00
CA ALA A 346 12.51 -20.13 -7.95
C ALA A 346 12.31 -18.81 -7.21
N LEU A 347 13.07 -17.78 -7.57
CA LEU A 347 12.96 -16.43 -7.02
C LEU A 347 12.34 -15.43 -8.00
N GLY A 348 12.30 -15.76 -9.27
CA GLY A 348 11.72 -14.92 -10.30
C GLY A 348 11.51 -15.67 -11.61
N TYR A 349 10.67 -15.10 -12.45
CA TYR A 349 10.32 -15.63 -13.75
C TYR A 349 10.43 -14.55 -14.82
N ASP A 350 10.82 -14.94 -16.01
CA ASP A 350 10.79 -14.05 -17.18
C ASP A 350 9.33 -13.76 -17.54
N ARG A 351 9.00 -12.47 -17.68
CA ARG A 351 7.62 -12.01 -17.86
C ARG A 351 6.92 -12.50 -19.12
N VAL A 352 7.70 -12.86 -20.15
CA VAL A 352 7.19 -13.29 -21.45
C VAL A 352 7.18 -14.81 -21.57
N THR A 353 8.28 -15.44 -21.21
CA THR A 353 8.47 -16.88 -21.42
C THR A 353 8.06 -17.74 -20.23
N GLY A 354 7.91 -17.15 -19.02
CA GLY A 354 7.68 -17.89 -17.78
C GLY A 354 8.90 -18.71 -17.32
N ALA A 355 10.05 -18.57 -17.95
CA ALA A 355 11.26 -19.28 -17.55
C ALA A 355 11.80 -18.72 -16.21
N VAL A 356 12.31 -19.61 -15.35
CA VAL A 356 12.95 -19.22 -14.09
C VAL A 356 14.18 -18.37 -14.40
N THR A 357 14.25 -17.16 -13.83
CA THR A 357 15.36 -16.21 -14.02
C THR A 357 16.40 -16.28 -12.93
N ALA A 358 16.03 -16.75 -11.74
CA ALA A 358 16.94 -16.92 -10.61
C ALA A 358 16.41 -17.95 -9.63
N THR A 359 17.32 -18.66 -8.98
CA THR A 359 17.02 -19.60 -7.91
C THR A 359 17.71 -19.22 -6.62
N LEU A 360 17.24 -19.80 -5.49
CA LEU A 360 17.83 -19.60 -4.18
C LEU A 360 19.32 -19.97 -4.14
N GLY A 361 19.68 -21.12 -4.74
CA GLY A 361 21.06 -21.61 -4.79
C GLY A 361 21.97 -20.71 -5.64
N GLU A 362 21.48 -20.21 -6.77
CA GLU A 362 22.23 -19.28 -7.60
C GLU A 362 22.48 -17.95 -6.88
N LEU A 363 21.48 -17.42 -6.14
CA LEU A 363 21.65 -16.20 -5.37
C LEU A 363 22.65 -16.42 -4.23
N ALA A 364 22.54 -17.51 -3.48
CA ALA A 364 23.47 -17.81 -2.40
C ALA A 364 24.94 -17.92 -2.86
N ALA A 365 25.16 -18.37 -4.09
CA ALA A 365 26.49 -18.47 -4.69
C ALA A 365 27.06 -17.14 -5.21
N LYS A 366 26.26 -16.06 -5.24
CA LYS A 366 26.73 -14.71 -5.68
C LYS A 366 27.59 -14.05 -4.61
N PRO A 367 28.37 -13.02 -4.97
CA PRO A 367 29.13 -12.22 -4.00
C PRO A 367 28.22 -11.60 -2.92
N ALA A 368 28.79 -11.38 -1.74
CA ALA A 368 28.14 -10.64 -0.67
C ALA A 368 27.63 -9.27 -1.14
N GLY A 369 26.43 -8.88 -0.70
CA GLY A 369 25.75 -7.67 -1.15
C GLY A 369 24.88 -7.85 -2.41
N SER A 370 24.96 -9.00 -3.10
CA SER A 370 24.03 -9.31 -4.18
C SER A 370 22.62 -9.52 -3.67
N TYR A 371 21.62 -9.24 -4.52
CA TYR A 371 20.22 -9.51 -4.24
C TYR A 371 19.48 -9.93 -5.52
N VAL A 372 18.29 -10.47 -5.34
CA VAL A 372 17.32 -10.76 -6.41
C VAL A 372 15.97 -10.18 -6.00
N LYS A 373 15.36 -9.37 -6.88
CA LYS A 373 13.97 -8.92 -6.72
C LYS A 373 13.07 -10.15 -6.80
N THR A 374 12.12 -10.27 -5.87
CA THR A 374 11.21 -11.42 -5.84
C THR A 374 9.90 -11.05 -5.18
N PHE A 375 8.83 -11.69 -5.60
CA PHE A 375 7.52 -11.59 -4.98
C PHE A 375 7.32 -12.56 -3.80
N HIS A 376 8.35 -13.23 -3.35
CA HIS A 376 8.34 -14.01 -2.12
C HIS A 376 8.26 -13.11 -0.88
N PHE A 377 7.15 -12.43 -0.67
CA PHE A 377 6.99 -11.46 0.42
C PHE A 377 7.34 -12.04 1.81
N VAL A 378 7.15 -13.36 2.00
CA VAL A 378 7.52 -14.07 3.23
C VAL A 378 9.05 -14.16 3.43
N LEU A 379 9.81 -14.08 2.34
CA LEU A 379 11.27 -14.25 2.35
C LEU A 379 12.04 -12.97 2.07
N ASN A 380 11.38 -11.90 1.66
CA ASN A 380 12.01 -10.62 1.38
C ASN A 380 12.62 -10.02 2.66
N ASP A 381 13.87 -9.60 2.58
CA ASP A 381 14.63 -8.98 3.68
C ASP A 381 15.19 -7.59 3.33
N ALA A 382 14.94 -7.11 2.11
CA ALA A 382 15.43 -5.80 1.67
C ALA A 382 14.41 -5.06 0.80
N VAL A 383 14.40 -3.72 0.90
CA VAL A 383 13.73 -2.83 -0.05
C VAL A 383 14.80 -2.32 -1.02
N VAL A 384 14.66 -2.64 -2.30
CA VAL A 384 15.66 -2.31 -3.32
C VAL A 384 15.19 -1.24 -4.30
N HIS A 385 13.90 -0.99 -4.33
CA HIS A 385 13.27 0.10 -5.07
C HIS A 385 11.97 0.49 -4.40
N ASP A 386 11.72 1.77 -4.23
CA ASP A 386 10.44 2.33 -3.80
C ASP A 386 10.37 3.80 -4.21
N ASN A 387 9.97 4.02 -5.47
CA ASN A 387 9.86 5.36 -6.03
C ASN A 387 8.40 5.88 -6.05
N ARG A 388 7.55 5.34 -5.21
CA ARG A 388 6.19 5.85 -4.98
C ARG A 388 6.28 7.25 -4.36
N ILE A 389 5.52 8.19 -4.92
CA ILE A 389 5.61 9.61 -4.54
C ILE A 389 5.26 9.78 -3.05
N PRO A 390 6.12 10.39 -2.23
CA PRO A 390 5.87 10.60 -0.81
C PRO A 390 4.62 11.46 -0.54
N PRO A 391 3.97 11.32 0.63
CA PRO A 391 2.94 12.26 1.06
C PRO A 391 3.53 13.61 1.48
N TYR A 392 2.68 14.64 1.54
CA TYR A 392 3.08 15.98 1.95
C TYR A 392 3.84 16.01 3.28
N GLY A 393 5.02 16.63 3.23
CA GLY A 393 5.87 16.85 4.40
C GLY A 393 6.40 15.56 5.04
N MET A 394 6.59 14.49 4.28
CA MET A 394 7.17 13.25 4.78
C MET A 394 8.57 13.50 5.33
N SER A 395 8.72 13.38 6.66
CA SER A 395 9.98 13.61 7.35
C SER A 395 10.98 12.48 7.07
N TYR A 396 12.23 12.85 6.75
CA TYR A 396 13.33 11.89 6.59
C TYR A 396 13.53 11.03 7.83
N ASP A 397 13.58 11.65 9.02
CA ASP A 397 13.89 10.93 10.26
C ASP A 397 12.78 9.94 10.64
N GLU A 398 11.51 10.35 10.50
CA GLU A 398 10.37 9.45 10.71
C GLU A 398 10.30 8.35 9.65
N ALA A 399 10.53 8.69 8.39
CA ALA A 399 10.54 7.72 7.31
C ALA A 399 11.64 6.66 7.50
N ARG A 400 12.84 7.10 7.91
CA ARG A 400 13.94 6.20 8.23
C ARG A 400 13.61 5.30 9.41
N ARG A 401 13.11 5.88 10.49
CA ARG A 401 12.74 5.14 11.69
C ARG A 401 11.65 4.11 11.43
N ARG A 402 10.71 4.43 10.54
CA ARG A 402 9.57 3.59 10.17
C ARG A 402 9.84 2.64 9.01
N ASN A 403 11.05 2.66 8.47
CA ASN A 403 11.45 1.84 7.33
C ASN A 403 10.58 2.08 6.08
N VAL A 404 10.36 3.35 5.75
CA VAL A 404 9.54 3.80 4.61
C VAL A 404 10.24 4.85 3.75
N LEU A 405 11.58 4.90 3.78
CA LEU A 405 12.34 5.79 2.91
C LEU A 405 12.03 5.50 1.43
N PRO A 406 12.00 6.52 0.57
CA PRO A 406 12.06 6.31 -0.88
C PRO A 406 13.38 5.66 -1.30
N VAL A 407 13.36 4.85 -2.33
CA VAL A 407 14.55 4.23 -2.94
C VAL A 407 14.46 4.34 -4.46
N PRO A 408 15.24 5.21 -5.11
CA PRO A 408 16.27 6.09 -4.55
C PRO A 408 15.69 7.36 -3.90
N GLU A 409 16.30 7.82 -2.82
CA GLU A 409 15.90 9.06 -2.13
C GLU A 409 16.07 10.30 -3.02
N SER A 410 17.04 10.27 -3.95
CA SER A 410 17.37 11.39 -4.84
C SER A 410 16.21 11.84 -5.73
N GLN A 411 15.27 10.95 -6.05
CA GLN A 411 14.10 11.28 -6.87
C GLN A 411 13.20 12.32 -6.18
N PHE A 412 13.19 12.34 -4.85
CA PHE A 412 12.32 13.22 -4.06
C PHE A 412 13.12 14.20 -3.18
N GLY A 413 14.27 14.64 -3.68
CA GLY A 413 15.06 15.73 -3.10
C GLY A 413 16.17 15.29 -2.15
N ALA A 414 16.25 14.02 -1.72
CA ALA A 414 17.27 13.50 -0.80
C ALA A 414 17.53 14.45 0.40
N PRO A 415 16.50 14.77 1.20
CA PRO A 415 16.58 15.86 2.19
C PRO A 415 17.58 15.59 3.32
N GLY A 416 17.89 14.32 3.62
CA GLY A 416 18.73 13.95 4.75
C GLY A 416 18.09 14.24 6.12
N PRO A 417 18.85 14.02 7.23
CA PRO A 417 18.35 14.21 8.59
C PRO A 417 17.81 15.63 8.83
N GLY A 418 16.64 15.71 9.48
CA GLY A 418 15.94 16.96 9.75
C GLY A 418 15.16 17.56 8.59
N GLY A 419 15.27 16.99 7.37
CA GLY A 419 14.55 17.47 6.19
C GLY A 419 13.27 16.67 5.88
N SER A 420 12.57 17.10 4.83
CA SER A 420 11.36 16.44 4.35
C SER A 420 11.42 16.21 2.84
N PHE A 421 10.90 15.07 2.40
CA PHE A 421 10.76 14.74 0.98
C PHE A 421 9.70 15.62 0.31
N VAL A 422 9.90 15.90 -0.99
CA VAL A 422 8.86 16.52 -1.81
C VAL A 422 7.72 15.53 -2.07
N HIS A 423 6.50 16.05 -2.16
CA HIS A 423 5.28 15.26 -2.36
C HIS A 423 4.82 15.26 -3.83
N TRP A 424 5.73 15.51 -4.74
CA TRP A 424 5.53 15.47 -6.19
C TRP A 424 6.72 14.87 -6.89
N ASP A 425 6.51 14.43 -8.12
CA ASP A 425 7.58 14.14 -9.08
C ASP A 425 7.45 15.05 -10.30
N GLU A 426 8.59 15.44 -10.87
CA GLU A 426 8.63 16.21 -12.11
C GLU A 426 9.30 15.39 -13.21
N VAL A 427 8.59 15.27 -14.33
CA VAL A 427 9.04 14.51 -15.49
C VAL A 427 9.16 15.45 -16.68
N GLU A 428 10.31 15.41 -17.37
CA GLU A 428 10.48 16.11 -18.62
C GLU A 428 9.82 15.33 -19.75
N LEU A 429 8.86 15.97 -20.40
CA LEU A 429 8.20 15.43 -21.59
C LEU A 429 9.08 15.67 -22.81
N VAL A 430 9.30 14.63 -23.61
CA VAL A 430 10.12 14.67 -24.82
C VAL A 430 9.26 14.46 -26.05
N PRO A 431 8.65 15.53 -26.61
CA PRO A 431 7.79 15.40 -27.78
C PRO A 431 8.57 14.82 -28.98
N PRO A 432 8.02 13.84 -29.70
CA PRO A 432 8.61 13.41 -30.97
C PRO A 432 8.50 14.50 -32.04
N VAL A 433 9.34 14.44 -33.06
CA VAL A 433 9.29 15.40 -34.18
C VAL A 433 7.92 15.35 -34.85
N GLY A 434 7.30 16.51 -35.02
CA GLY A 434 5.96 16.62 -35.61
C GLY A 434 4.80 16.53 -34.64
N ALA A 435 5.05 16.33 -33.35
CA ALA A 435 4.01 16.35 -32.33
C ALA A 435 3.36 17.74 -32.23
N ALA A 436 2.04 17.78 -32.26
CA ALA A 436 1.22 18.98 -32.10
C ALA A 436 0.55 19.03 -30.72
N TRP A 437 0.17 17.92 -30.16
CA TRP A 437 -0.44 17.80 -28.85
C TRP A 437 -0.22 16.40 -28.27
N ALA A 438 -0.51 16.23 -26.97
CA ALA A 438 -0.45 14.95 -26.31
C ALA A 438 -1.67 14.76 -25.39
N ASP A 439 -2.10 13.50 -25.26
CA ASP A 439 -2.98 13.05 -24.19
C ASP A 439 -2.11 12.42 -23.10
N ILE A 440 -2.32 12.84 -21.84
CA ILE A 440 -1.48 12.45 -20.72
C ILE A 440 -2.35 11.86 -19.62
N GLY A 441 -2.06 10.62 -19.25
CA GLY A 441 -2.73 9.92 -18.16
C GLY A 441 -1.74 9.39 -17.13
N LEU A 442 -2.17 9.36 -15.88
CA LEU A 442 -1.52 8.58 -14.83
C LEU A 442 -2.33 7.29 -14.67
N LEU A 443 -1.80 6.20 -15.17
CA LEU A 443 -2.46 4.90 -15.15
C LEU A 443 -2.11 4.13 -13.87
N TYR A 444 -3.02 3.28 -13.43
CA TYR A 444 -2.86 2.44 -12.25
C TYR A 444 -3.20 0.99 -12.55
N GLN A 445 -2.29 0.10 -12.22
CA GLN A 445 -2.48 -1.34 -12.27
C GLN A 445 -2.43 -1.90 -10.85
N PRO A 446 -3.57 -2.35 -10.31
CA PRO A 446 -3.66 -2.82 -8.92
C PRO A 446 -2.95 -4.15 -8.68
N THR A 447 -2.76 -4.94 -9.76
CA THR A 447 -2.04 -6.20 -9.72
C THR A 447 -1.32 -6.37 -11.05
N SER A 448 0.00 -6.31 -11.07
CA SER A 448 0.79 -6.43 -12.28
C SER A 448 0.76 -7.86 -12.84
N TRP A 449 0.95 -7.96 -14.15
CA TRP A 449 1.08 -9.25 -14.80
C TRP A 449 2.17 -10.12 -14.15
N GLU A 450 3.33 -9.55 -13.88
CA GLU A 450 4.48 -10.25 -13.30
C GLU A 450 4.15 -10.85 -11.93
N TYR A 451 3.31 -10.16 -11.13
CA TYR A 451 2.86 -10.66 -9.84
C TYR A 451 1.85 -11.81 -10.00
N VAL A 452 0.90 -11.69 -10.92
CA VAL A 452 -0.06 -12.76 -11.24
C VAL A 452 0.65 -13.99 -11.76
N GLN A 453 1.60 -13.80 -12.70
CA GLN A 453 2.44 -14.85 -13.25
C GLN A 453 3.21 -15.59 -12.14
N TYR A 454 3.82 -14.82 -11.24
CA TYR A 454 4.56 -15.39 -10.12
C TYR A 454 3.67 -16.25 -9.23
N LEU A 455 2.50 -15.74 -8.83
CA LEU A 455 1.55 -16.50 -7.99
C LEU A 455 1.03 -17.76 -8.69
N TYR A 456 0.88 -17.72 -10.01
CA TYR A 456 0.48 -18.89 -10.80
C TYR A 456 1.59 -19.95 -10.86
N LEU A 457 2.82 -19.54 -11.22
CA LEU A 457 3.94 -20.45 -11.46
C LEU A 457 4.53 -21.02 -10.15
N ASP A 458 4.56 -20.24 -9.07
CA ASP A 458 5.10 -20.69 -7.78
C ASP A 458 4.10 -21.50 -6.95
N ASN A 459 2.84 -21.56 -7.35
CA ASN A 459 1.84 -22.37 -6.67
C ASN A 459 2.05 -23.86 -6.94
N ARG A 460 2.74 -24.53 -6.03
CA ARG A 460 3.05 -25.97 -6.12
C ARG A 460 1.87 -26.89 -5.89
N ARG A 461 0.70 -26.34 -5.57
CA ARG A 461 -0.54 -27.08 -5.30
C ARG A 461 -0.46 -28.08 -4.13
N GLU A 462 0.54 -27.94 -3.27
CA GLU A 462 0.75 -28.79 -2.10
C GLU A 462 -0.31 -28.58 -1.01
N ASN A 463 -0.85 -27.37 -0.91
CA ASN A 463 -1.92 -27.04 -0.01
C ASN A 463 -3.27 -27.13 -0.75
N ALA A 464 -4.09 -28.11 -0.40
CA ALA A 464 -5.37 -28.35 -1.05
C ALA A 464 -6.32 -27.14 -1.00
N PHE A 465 -6.22 -26.30 0.04
CA PHE A 465 -7.02 -25.08 0.18
C PHE A 465 -6.62 -23.99 -0.82
N LEU A 466 -5.33 -23.92 -1.16
CA LEU A 466 -4.75 -22.90 -2.06
C LEU A 466 -4.44 -23.44 -3.47
N ALA A 467 -4.68 -24.72 -3.73
CA ALA A 467 -4.21 -25.39 -4.95
C ALA A 467 -4.63 -24.73 -6.26
N ASN A 468 -5.79 -24.07 -6.28
CA ASN A 468 -6.35 -23.45 -7.48
C ASN A 468 -6.26 -21.91 -7.46
N GLU A 469 -5.74 -21.27 -6.41
CA GLU A 469 -5.82 -19.81 -6.28
C GLU A 469 -5.02 -19.05 -7.34
N GLY A 470 -3.87 -19.57 -7.76
CA GLY A 470 -3.11 -18.97 -8.86
C GLY A 470 -3.87 -19.02 -10.19
N VAL A 471 -4.59 -20.11 -10.46
CA VAL A 471 -5.45 -20.24 -11.65
C VAL A 471 -6.66 -19.32 -11.54
N ASN A 472 -7.35 -19.31 -10.41
CA ASN A 472 -8.50 -18.46 -10.18
C ASN A 472 -8.14 -16.96 -10.36
N LEU A 473 -6.99 -16.53 -9.85
CA LEU A 473 -6.52 -15.14 -10.00
C LEU A 473 -6.19 -14.79 -11.46
N LEU A 474 -5.61 -15.74 -12.20
CA LEU A 474 -5.29 -15.56 -13.62
C LEU A 474 -6.55 -15.43 -14.49
N GLU A 475 -7.59 -16.18 -14.15
CA GLU A 475 -8.82 -16.25 -14.96
C GLU A 475 -9.85 -15.18 -14.57
N ALA A 476 -9.76 -14.62 -13.36
CA ALA A 476 -10.65 -13.57 -12.85
C ALA A 476 -10.31 -12.20 -13.39
#